data_0e28f5faac213630b0ae47b1bbb1f722
#
_entry.id   0e28f5faac213630b0ae47b1bbb1f722
#
_cell.length_a   1.000
_cell.length_b   1.000
_cell.length_c   1.000
_cell.angle_alpha   90.00
_cell.angle_beta   90.00
_cell.angle_gamma   90.00
#
_symmetry.space_group_name_H-M   'P 1'
#
loop_
_entity.id
_entity.type
_entity.pdbx_description
1 polymer ?
#
loop_
_entity_poly.entity_id
_entity_poly.type
_entity_poly.pdbx_seq_one_letter_code
_entity_poly.pdbx_strand_id
1 'polypeptide(L)'
;MAKKALLMILDGWGIGKHDKGDVIFKTPTPYLDYLTAVSAHSTLQTCGEDVGLPNGQMGNSEVGHLNIGAGRVVYQDLVKINKACESGDILKNQEIINAYSYAQKTGKKLHLMGLTSTGGVHSSLDHLFKLIEIGKEYGLKIGRAHV
;
A
#
# COMPACT_ATOMS: atom_id res chain seq x y z
N MET A 1 -15.73 -39.54 -3.23
CA MET A 1 -15.01 -39.04 -2.03
C MET A 1 -14.74 -37.56 -2.22
N ALA A 2 -14.97 -36.73 -1.22
CA ALA A 2 -14.63 -35.31 -1.29
C ALA A 2 -13.08 -35.15 -1.38
N LYS A 3 -12.60 -34.36 -2.34
CA LYS A 3 -11.18 -34.02 -2.43
C LYS A 3 -10.80 -33.15 -1.23
N LYS A 4 -9.75 -33.51 -0.54
CA LYS A 4 -9.23 -32.73 0.59
C LYS A 4 -8.04 -31.91 0.10
N ALA A 5 -7.90 -30.68 0.59
CA ALA A 5 -6.76 -29.82 0.34
C ALA A 5 -6.13 -29.39 1.66
N LEU A 6 -4.82 -29.23 1.67
CA LEU A 6 -4.05 -28.69 2.79
C LEU A 6 -3.31 -27.46 2.27
N LEU A 7 -3.51 -26.30 2.89
CA LEU A 7 -2.66 -25.13 2.73
C LEU A 7 -1.69 -25.05 3.92
N MET A 8 -0.40 -25.11 3.65
CA MET A 8 0.65 -24.95 4.66
C MET A 8 1.40 -23.66 4.37
N ILE A 9 1.38 -22.72 5.31
CA ILE A 9 2.09 -21.43 5.21
C ILE A 9 3.34 -21.50 6.09
N LEU A 10 4.49 -21.42 5.47
CA LEU A 10 5.78 -21.34 6.16
C LEU A 10 6.17 -19.84 6.21
N ASP A 11 5.61 -19.13 7.19
CA ASP A 11 5.80 -17.70 7.33
C ASP A 11 7.28 -17.35 7.58
N GLY A 12 7.80 -16.37 6.84
CA GLY A 12 9.21 -16.03 6.84
C GLY A 12 10.11 -16.93 5.98
N TRP A 13 9.56 -18.00 5.37
CA TRP A 13 10.33 -18.84 4.46
C TRP A 13 10.42 -18.17 3.08
N GLY A 14 11.64 -17.80 2.66
CA GLY A 14 11.85 -17.06 1.41
C GLY A 14 13.15 -17.42 0.73
N ILE A 15 13.28 -16.97 -0.51
CA ILE A 15 14.51 -17.08 -1.30
C ILE A 15 15.37 -15.86 -0.96
N GLY A 16 16.47 -16.10 -0.27
CA GLY A 16 17.41 -15.08 0.16
C GLY A 16 18.52 -14.81 -0.85
N LYS A 17 19.58 -14.17 -0.37
CA LYS A 17 20.75 -13.78 -1.20
C LYS A 17 21.81 -14.89 -1.35
N HIS A 18 21.59 -16.05 -0.78
CA HIS A 18 22.54 -17.15 -0.73
C HIS A 18 23.90 -16.79 -0.08
N ASP A 19 23.90 -15.79 0.79
CA ASP A 19 25.06 -15.32 1.54
C ASP A 19 25.21 -16.00 2.91
N LYS A 20 26.12 -15.48 3.75
CA LYS A 20 26.37 -16.04 5.08
C LYS A 20 25.18 -15.92 6.04
N GLY A 21 24.29 -14.97 5.82
CA GLY A 21 23.10 -14.74 6.63
C GLY A 21 21.88 -15.58 6.18
N ASP A 22 21.96 -16.21 5.02
CA ASP A 22 20.84 -17.01 4.49
C ASP A 22 20.88 -18.43 5.10
N VAL A 23 20.25 -18.55 6.25
CA VAL A 23 20.19 -19.81 7.01
C VAL A 23 19.36 -20.86 6.29
N ILE A 24 18.27 -20.44 5.61
CA ILE A 24 17.40 -21.36 4.85
C ILE A 24 18.20 -22.03 3.73
N PHE A 25 18.93 -21.24 2.96
CA PHE A 25 19.78 -21.76 1.87
C PHE A 25 20.88 -22.71 2.35
N LYS A 26 21.44 -22.47 3.56
CA LYS A 26 22.54 -23.25 4.11
C LYS A 26 22.12 -24.51 4.84
N THR A 27 20.86 -24.58 5.26
CA THR A 27 20.36 -25.71 6.03
C THR A 27 19.74 -26.73 5.08
N PRO A 28 20.20 -27.99 5.07
CA PRO A 28 19.58 -29.03 4.24
C PRO A 28 18.09 -29.19 4.58
N THR A 29 17.24 -29.11 3.57
CA THR A 29 15.78 -29.29 3.70
C THR A 29 15.29 -30.37 2.73
N PRO A 30 15.67 -31.63 2.93
CA PRO A 30 15.59 -32.68 1.91
C PRO A 30 14.14 -32.88 1.37
N TYR A 31 13.13 -32.73 2.20
CA TYR A 31 11.75 -32.87 1.75
C TYR A 31 11.27 -31.66 0.93
N LEU A 32 11.61 -30.43 1.31
CA LEU A 32 11.27 -29.24 0.55
C LEU A 32 12.06 -29.17 -0.75
N ASP A 33 13.33 -29.55 -0.71
CA ASP A 33 14.18 -29.66 -1.89
C ASP A 33 13.60 -30.65 -2.90
N TYR A 34 13.18 -31.83 -2.41
CA TYR A 34 12.53 -32.85 -3.22
C TYR A 34 11.20 -32.33 -3.81
N LEU A 35 10.33 -31.73 -2.98
CA LEU A 35 9.05 -31.21 -3.45
C LEU A 35 9.23 -30.11 -4.51
N THR A 36 10.19 -29.23 -4.31
CA THR A 36 10.52 -28.18 -5.29
C THR A 36 11.02 -28.77 -6.61
N ALA A 37 11.77 -29.86 -6.56
CA ALA A 37 12.29 -30.51 -7.76
C ALA A 37 11.21 -31.25 -8.59
N VAL A 38 10.19 -31.83 -7.94
CA VAL A 38 9.22 -32.72 -8.61
C VAL A 38 7.83 -32.12 -8.76
N SER A 39 7.51 -31.01 -8.11
CA SER A 39 6.19 -30.41 -8.10
C SER A 39 6.17 -29.08 -8.87
N ALA A 40 5.00 -28.71 -9.39
CA ALA A 40 4.81 -27.39 -9.94
C ALA A 40 5.00 -26.35 -8.84
N HIS A 41 5.82 -25.35 -9.09
CA HIS A 41 6.09 -24.26 -8.13
C HIS A 41 6.25 -22.92 -8.85
N SER A 42 6.09 -21.84 -8.10
CA SER A 42 6.32 -20.48 -8.57
C SER A 42 6.83 -19.62 -7.40
N THR A 43 7.33 -18.44 -7.74
CA THR A 43 7.77 -17.45 -6.77
C THR A 43 6.77 -16.31 -6.70
N LEU A 44 6.62 -15.73 -5.50
CA LEU A 44 5.80 -14.55 -5.24
C LEU A 44 6.69 -13.43 -4.72
N GLN A 45 6.40 -12.22 -5.12
CA GLN A 45 6.97 -11.03 -4.48
C GLN A 45 6.34 -10.83 -3.10
N THR A 46 7.14 -10.36 -2.14
CA THR A 46 6.72 -10.23 -0.74
C THR A 46 6.86 -8.81 -0.20
N CYS A 47 7.07 -7.82 -1.07
CA CYS A 47 7.28 -6.43 -0.67
C CYS A 47 6.65 -5.45 -1.68
N GLY A 48 6.53 -4.21 -1.27
CA GLY A 48 6.03 -3.13 -2.12
C GLY A 48 4.59 -3.33 -2.59
N GLU A 49 4.28 -2.81 -3.76
CA GLU A 49 2.92 -2.83 -4.30
C GLU A 49 2.39 -4.23 -4.62
N ASP A 50 3.26 -5.19 -4.83
CA ASP A 50 2.88 -6.60 -5.05
C ASP A 50 2.16 -7.22 -3.83
N VAL A 51 2.33 -6.62 -2.67
CA VAL A 51 1.63 -6.99 -1.43
C VAL A 51 0.75 -5.87 -0.87
N GLY A 52 0.54 -4.80 -1.63
CA GLY A 52 -0.33 -3.69 -1.26
C GLY A 52 0.31 -2.63 -0.38
N LEU A 53 1.63 -2.62 -0.27
CA LEU A 53 2.42 -1.63 0.47
C LEU A 53 3.08 -0.62 -0.49
N PRO A 54 3.52 0.55 -0.01
CA PRO A 54 4.32 1.46 -0.83
C PRO A 54 5.59 0.82 -1.36
N ASN A 55 6.05 1.25 -2.54
CA ASN A 55 7.30 0.78 -3.11
C ASN A 55 8.48 0.98 -2.15
N GLY A 56 9.36 -0.02 -2.09
CA GLY A 56 10.51 -0.03 -1.18
C GLY A 56 10.17 -0.44 0.26
N GLN A 57 8.91 -0.62 0.61
CA GLN A 57 8.52 -1.12 1.92
C GLN A 57 8.54 -2.65 1.95
N MET A 58 9.25 -3.21 2.95
CA MET A 58 9.27 -4.64 3.19
C MET A 58 7.90 -5.13 3.63
N GLY A 59 7.48 -6.28 3.09
CA GLY A 59 6.26 -6.95 3.50
C GLY A 59 6.32 -7.46 4.94
N ASN A 60 5.16 -7.86 5.43
CA ASN A 60 5.00 -8.46 6.76
C ASN A 60 3.92 -9.54 6.71
N SER A 61 3.80 -10.28 7.81
CA SER A 61 2.84 -11.39 7.94
C SER A 61 1.39 -10.94 7.76
N GLU A 62 1.04 -9.75 8.26
CA GLU A 62 -0.34 -9.22 8.19
C GLU A 62 -0.79 -9.04 6.74
N VAL A 63 -0.04 -8.28 5.94
CA VAL A 63 -0.41 -8.07 4.53
C VAL A 63 -0.30 -9.34 3.70
N GLY A 64 0.66 -10.22 3.99
CA GLY A 64 0.80 -11.51 3.30
C GLY A 64 -0.41 -12.42 3.51
N HIS A 65 -0.82 -12.61 4.75
CA HIS A 65 -2.00 -13.43 5.08
C HIS A 65 -3.30 -12.79 4.56
N LEU A 66 -3.40 -11.45 4.60
CA LEU A 66 -4.55 -10.74 4.05
C LEU A 66 -4.68 -11.00 2.54
N ASN A 67 -3.59 -10.93 1.80
CA ASN A 67 -3.58 -11.19 0.34
C ASN A 67 -3.90 -12.65 0.02
N ILE A 68 -3.35 -13.61 0.77
CA ILE A 68 -3.67 -15.03 0.63
C ILE A 68 -5.17 -15.26 0.88
N GLY A 69 -5.72 -14.71 1.96
CA GLY A 69 -7.13 -14.85 2.30
C GLY A 69 -8.08 -14.19 1.31
N ALA A 70 -7.67 -13.05 0.74
CA ALA A 70 -8.46 -12.32 -0.27
C ALA A 70 -8.32 -12.90 -1.68
N GLY A 71 -7.31 -13.73 -1.96
CA GLY A 71 -7.00 -14.24 -3.29
C GLY A 71 -6.58 -13.14 -4.27
N ARG A 72 -6.15 -11.99 -3.80
CA ARG A 72 -5.71 -10.83 -4.59
C ARG A 72 -4.87 -9.88 -3.76
N VAL A 73 -4.17 -8.97 -4.41
CA VAL A 73 -3.48 -7.87 -3.72
C VAL A 73 -4.51 -6.93 -3.09
N VAL A 74 -4.38 -6.69 -1.80
CA VAL A 74 -5.20 -5.74 -1.03
C VAL A 74 -4.34 -4.52 -0.71
N TYR A 75 -4.54 -3.45 -1.46
CA TYR A 75 -3.81 -2.21 -1.22
C TYR A 75 -4.15 -1.62 0.14
N GLN A 76 -3.13 -1.26 0.90
CA GLN A 76 -3.25 -0.50 2.14
C GLN A 76 -3.71 0.94 1.82
N ASP A 77 -4.26 1.62 2.81
CA ASP A 77 -4.91 2.93 2.58
C ASP A 77 -3.94 3.97 2.03
N LEU A 78 -2.69 3.98 2.49
CA LEU A 78 -1.67 4.86 1.93
C LEU A 78 -1.49 4.66 0.42
N VAL A 79 -1.40 3.40 -0.04
CA VAL A 79 -1.25 3.08 -1.47
C VAL A 79 -2.50 3.45 -2.25
N LYS A 80 -3.70 3.22 -1.69
CA LYS A 80 -4.96 3.62 -2.33
C LYS A 80 -5.01 5.13 -2.54
N ILE A 81 -4.64 5.92 -1.53
CA ILE A 81 -4.65 7.38 -1.60
C ILE A 81 -3.58 7.86 -2.59
N ASN A 82 -2.36 7.30 -2.55
CA ASN A 82 -1.32 7.62 -3.52
C ASN A 82 -1.83 7.42 -4.95
N LYS A 83 -2.36 6.24 -5.25
CA LYS A 83 -2.92 5.93 -6.58
C LYS A 83 -4.07 6.86 -6.97
N ALA A 84 -4.94 7.22 -6.03
CA ALA A 84 -6.02 8.17 -6.29
C ALA A 84 -5.50 9.59 -6.56
N CYS A 85 -4.41 10.00 -5.91
CA CYS A 85 -3.75 11.27 -6.19
C CYS A 85 -3.06 11.27 -7.56
N GLU A 86 -2.36 10.19 -7.91
CA GLU A 86 -1.66 10.03 -9.19
C GLU A 86 -2.62 9.97 -10.37
N SER A 87 -3.69 9.17 -10.27
CA SER A 87 -4.70 9.03 -11.32
C SER A 87 -5.65 10.22 -11.42
N GLY A 88 -5.70 11.09 -10.41
CA GLY A 88 -6.68 12.14 -10.28
C GLY A 88 -8.06 11.68 -9.76
N ASP A 89 -8.21 10.41 -9.40
CA ASP A 89 -9.49 9.88 -8.88
C ASP A 89 -9.89 10.52 -7.55
N ILE A 90 -8.94 11.08 -6.81
CA ILE A 90 -9.22 11.86 -5.61
C ILE A 90 -10.16 13.04 -5.89
N LEU A 91 -10.13 13.60 -7.11
CA LEU A 91 -11.05 14.65 -7.58
C LEU A 91 -12.50 14.18 -7.70
N LYS A 92 -12.73 12.87 -7.75
CA LYS A 92 -14.06 12.26 -7.85
C LYS A 92 -14.64 11.94 -6.47
N ASN A 93 -13.87 12.14 -5.40
CA ASN A 93 -14.34 11.89 -4.04
C ASN A 93 -15.40 12.93 -3.67
N GLN A 94 -16.62 12.47 -3.40
CA GLN A 94 -17.77 13.34 -3.17
C GLN A 94 -17.60 14.24 -1.94
N GLU A 95 -16.96 13.78 -0.88
CA GLU A 95 -16.74 14.56 0.33
C GLU A 95 -15.73 15.70 0.10
N ILE A 96 -14.70 15.44 -0.69
CA ILE A 96 -13.74 16.46 -1.12
C ILE A 96 -14.48 17.50 -1.99
N ILE A 97 -15.23 17.07 -2.99
CA ILE A 97 -16.02 17.94 -3.85
C ILE A 97 -16.97 18.82 -3.02
N ASN A 98 -17.68 18.23 -2.06
CA ASN A 98 -18.64 18.93 -1.20
C ASN A 98 -17.92 20.00 -0.37
N ALA A 99 -16.78 19.71 0.24
CA ALA A 99 -16.03 20.65 1.05
C ALA A 99 -15.53 21.86 0.23
N TYR A 100 -14.97 21.60 -0.95
CA TYR A 100 -14.45 22.67 -1.82
C TYR A 100 -15.58 23.50 -2.41
N SER A 101 -16.66 22.87 -2.87
CA SER A 101 -17.85 23.57 -3.40
C SER A 101 -18.54 24.42 -2.33
N TYR A 102 -18.59 23.94 -1.08
CA TYR A 102 -19.12 24.73 0.03
C TYR A 102 -18.27 25.97 0.28
N ALA A 103 -16.95 25.82 0.37
CA ALA A 103 -16.05 26.96 0.58
C ALA A 103 -16.17 27.99 -0.56
N GLN A 104 -16.23 27.52 -1.82
CA GLN A 104 -16.40 28.38 -2.99
C GLN A 104 -17.74 29.15 -2.97
N LYS A 105 -18.85 28.43 -2.78
CA LYS A 105 -20.20 29.03 -2.78
C LYS A 105 -20.43 30.02 -1.65
N THR A 106 -19.82 29.78 -0.50
CA THR A 106 -20.01 30.62 0.70
C THR A 106 -18.96 31.71 0.85
N GLY A 107 -17.92 31.73 0.01
CA GLY A 107 -16.78 32.63 0.13
C GLY A 107 -15.93 32.40 1.39
N LYS A 108 -16.10 31.24 2.03
CA LYS A 108 -15.38 30.88 3.25
C LYS A 108 -14.04 30.20 2.95
N LYS A 109 -13.18 30.16 3.93
CA LYS A 109 -11.87 29.47 3.84
C LYS A 109 -12.05 27.98 4.07
N LEU A 110 -11.30 27.18 3.32
CA LEU A 110 -11.10 25.76 3.60
C LEU A 110 -9.79 25.60 4.38
N HIS A 111 -9.84 24.88 5.48
CA HIS A 111 -8.67 24.61 6.30
C HIS A 111 -8.24 23.14 6.11
N LEU A 112 -6.98 22.92 5.77
CA LEU A 112 -6.35 21.61 5.69
C LEU A 112 -5.49 21.43 6.95
N MET A 113 -5.67 20.33 7.66
CA MET A 113 -4.92 20.02 8.88
C MET A 113 -4.27 18.64 8.73
N GLY A 114 -3.03 18.53 9.14
CA GLY A 114 -2.26 17.27 9.09
C GLY A 114 -0.79 17.50 9.43
N LEU A 115 -0.04 16.42 9.55
CA LEU A 115 1.39 16.50 9.73
C LEU A 115 2.08 16.80 8.40
N THR A 116 3.03 17.72 8.40
CA THR A 116 3.91 17.97 7.25
C THR A 116 5.05 16.95 7.26
N SER A 117 4.79 15.79 6.68
CA SER A 117 5.73 14.67 6.71
C SER A 117 5.90 14.06 5.32
N THR A 118 7.12 13.63 5.03
CA THR A 118 7.45 12.82 3.84
C THR A 118 7.34 11.32 4.10
N GLY A 119 7.15 10.90 5.37
CA GLY A 119 7.18 9.50 5.77
C GLY A 119 5.93 8.69 5.41
N GLY A 120 4.81 9.34 5.16
CA GLY A 120 3.57 8.68 4.73
C GLY A 120 2.84 7.86 5.81
N VAL A 121 3.37 7.69 7.01
CA VAL A 121 2.76 6.86 8.05
C VAL A 121 1.44 7.46 8.57
N HIS A 122 1.44 8.74 8.89
CA HIS A 122 0.26 9.45 9.39
C HIS A 122 -0.21 10.56 8.46
N SER A 123 0.66 11.03 7.57
CA SER A 123 0.38 12.10 6.62
C SER A 123 1.43 12.09 5.49
N SER A 124 1.09 12.64 4.35
CA SER A 124 2.01 12.81 3.21
C SER A 124 1.90 14.22 2.65
N LEU A 125 3.04 14.85 2.40
CA LEU A 125 3.10 16.15 1.73
C LEU A 125 2.54 16.08 0.31
N ASP A 126 2.72 14.95 -0.40
CA ASP A 126 2.19 14.79 -1.76
C ASP A 126 0.66 14.83 -1.78
N HIS A 127 0.01 14.22 -0.77
CA HIS A 127 -1.44 14.32 -0.60
C HIS A 127 -1.86 15.76 -0.32
N LEU A 128 -1.14 16.48 0.55
CA LEU A 128 -1.41 17.89 0.85
C LEU A 128 -1.27 18.74 -0.40
N PHE A 129 -0.21 18.57 -1.17
CA PHE A 129 0.00 19.32 -2.41
C PHE A 129 -1.11 19.04 -3.42
N LYS A 130 -1.56 17.80 -3.55
CA LYS A 130 -2.68 17.45 -4.41
C LYS A 130 -3.98 18.12 -3.97
N LEU A 131 -4.28 18.14 -2.68
CA LEU A 131 -5.44 18.88 -2.15
C LEU A 131 -5.33 20.38 -2.42
N ILE A 132 -4.15 20.98 -2.30
CA ILE A 132 -3.92 22.39 -2.64
C ILE A 132 -4.14 22.67 -4.13
N GLU A 133 -3.69 21.79 -5.02
CA GLU A 133 -3.95 21.90 -6.46
C GLU A 133 -5.45 21.91 -6.76
N ILE A 134 -6.21 21.00 -6.16
CA ILE A 134 -7.67 20.97 -6.26
C ILE A 134 -8.27 22.32 -5.81
N GLY A 135 -7.80 22.86 -4.69
CA GLY A 135 -8.26 24.15 -4.20
C GLY A 135 -8.05 25.29 -5.20
N LYS A 136 -6.96 25.28 -5.94
CA LYS A 136 -6.71 26.25 -7.01
C LYS A 136 -7.70 26.10 -8.16
N GLU A 137 -8.03 24.87 -8.57
CA GLU A 137 -9.02 24.60 -9.62
C GLU A 137 -10.41 25.12 -9.24
N TYR A 138 -10.78 25.06 -7.94
CA TYR A 138 -12.01 25.65 -7.40
C TYR A 138 -11.93 27.17 -7.19
N GLY A 139 -10.79 27.81 -7.53
CA GLY A 139 -10.58 29.26 -7.35
C GLY A 139 -10.53 29.68 -5.88
N LEU A 140 -10.25 28.76 -4.96
CA LEU A 140 -10.13 29.07 -3.53
C LEU A 140 -8.84 29.81 -3.25
N LYS A 141 -8.91 30.86 -2.44
CA LYS A 141 -7.75 31.52 -1.88
C LYS A 141 -7.14 30.61 -0.82
N ILE A 142 -5.95 30.09 -1.09
CA ILE A 142 -5.22 29.25 -0.14
C ILE A 142 -4.58 30.17 0.88
N GLY A 143 -5.01 30.08 2.12
CA GLY A 143 -4.41 30.79 3.24
C GLY A 143 -3.19 30.07 3.79
N ARG A 144 -2.37 30.80 4.54
CA ARG A 144 -1.22 30.26 5.25
C ARG A 144 -1.70 29.26 6.33
N ALA A 145 -1.20 28.02 6.31
CA ALA A 145 -1.30 27.16 7.48
C ALA A 145 -0.35 27.73 8.57
N HIS A 146 -0.89 28.04 9.75
CA HIS A 146 -0.07 28.26 10.93
C HIS A 146 0.10 26.89 11.60
N VAL A 147 1.34 26.44 11.72
CA VAL A 147 1.74 25.31 12.55
C VAL A 147 1.98 25.82 13.95
#